data_75941065c735884fd459771a1f2fc7ff
#
_entry.id   75941065c735884fd459771a1f2fc7ff
#
_cell.length_a   1.000
_cell.length_b   1.000
_cell.length_c   1.000
_cell.angle_alpha   90.00
_cell.angle_beta   90.00
_cell.angle_gamma   90.00
#
_symmetry.space_group_name_H-M   'P 1'
#
loop_
_entity.id
_entity.type
_entity.pdbx_description
1 polymer ?
#
loop_
_entity_poly.entity_id
_entity_poly.type
_entity_poly.pdbx_seq_one_letter_code
_entity_poly.pdbx_strand_id
1 'polypeptide(L)'
;MSDRKQGLLEFDWALVFYWMTATTSGWLFGWLLWPPIALVTAGVLAGAVQCAVLVRRIPKAWRWMLVTASGWLAGTAMVLIAAGSGAFAGLAIGAFTGTAQWVLLRREVQWAGWWIAISAVAWSVGLSLAPSPEAVLLPRVVLSGVMPSLITGITLELLLRHPRPAAEAEED
;
A
#
# COMPACT_ATOMS: atom_id res chain seq x y z
N MET A 1 17.73 27.39 -12.08
CA MET A 1 16.48 27.33 -11.23
C MET A 1 15.23 26.94 -12.02
N SER A 2 15.22 26.99 -13.35
CA SER A 2 14.08 26.62 -14.20
C SER A 2 13.84 25.08 -14.29
N ASP A 3 14.88 24.27 -14.44
CA ASP A 3 14.75 22.81 -14.64
C ASP A 3 14.13 22.05 -13.46
N ARG A 4 14.34 22.53 -12.22
CA ARG A 4 13.78 21.87 -11.03
C ARG A 4 12.26 22.03 -10.94
N LYS A 5 11.70 23.10 -11.50
CA LYS A 5 10.24 23.33 -11.51
C LYS A 5 9.52 22.55 -12.60
N GLN A 6 10.18 22.24 -13.72
CA GLN A 6 9.57 21.43 -14.78
C GLN A 6 9.41 19.97 -14.38
N GLY A 7 10.38 19.37 -13.66
CA GLY A 7 10.26 17.99 -13.17
C GLY A 7 9.16 17.77 -12.12
N LEU A 8 8.69 18.82 -11.45
CA LEU A 8 7.57 18.74 -10.49
C LEU A 8 6.19 18.71 -11.18
N LEU A 9 6.12 19.03 -12.47
CA LEU A 9 4.86 19.08 -13.22
C LEU A 9 4.58 17.78 -13.99
N GLU A 10 5.59 16.95 -14.24
CA GLU A 10 5.42 15.69 -14.93
C GLU A 10 5.04 14.56 -13.99
N PHE A 11 3.93 13.85 -14.30
CA PHE A 11 3.48 12.70 -13.53
C PHE A 11 4.47 11.54 -13.67
N ASP A 12 5.00 11.02 -12.55
CA ASP A 12 5.99 9.94 -12.57
C ASP A 12 5.30 8.57 -12.73
N TRP A 13 4.96 8.24 -13.97
CA TRP A 13 4.41 6.93 -14.31
C TRP A 13 5.33 5.76 -13.97
N ALA A 14 6.64 6.00 -13.93
CA ALA A 14 7.59 4.97 -13.55
C ALA A 14 7.43 4.58 -12.08
N LEU A 15 7.21 5.56 -11.18
CA LEU A 15 6.89 5.28 -9.79
C LEU A 15 5.62 4.44 -9.65
N VAL A 16 4.55 4.84 -10.34
CA VAL A 16 3.27 4.09 -10.32
C VAL A 16 3.47 2.66 -10.81
N PHE A 17 4.19 2.49 -11.91
CA PHE A 17 4.49 1.17 -12.48
C PHE A 17 5.31 0.30 -11.50
N TYR A 18 6.39 0.82 -10.93
CA TYR A 18 7.21 0.09 -9.96
C TYR A 18 6.44 -0.23 -8.68
N TRP A 19 5.62 0.71 -8.20
CA TRP A 19 4.75 0.49 -7.05
C TRP A 19 3.73 -0.62 -7.30
N MET A 20 3.06 -0.55 -8.44
CA MET A 20 2.08 -1.55 -8.87
C MET A 20 2.73 -2.94 -8.99
N THR A 21 3.88 -3.01 -9.66
CA THR A 21 4.63 -4.25 -9.82
C THR A 21 5.07 -4.82 -8.47
N ALA A 22 5.64 -3.99 -7.60
CA ALA A 22 6.10 -4.39 -6.28
C ALA A 22 4.96 -4.94 -5.42
N THR A 23 3.85 -4.19 -5.32
CA THR A 23 2.70 -4.57 -4.51
C THR A 23 2.04 -5.84 -5.04
N THR A 24 1.80 -5.91 -6.35
CA THR A 24 1.18 -7.08 -6.99
C THR A 24 2.06 -8.33 -6.89
N SER A 25 3.37 -8.18 -7.07
CA SER A 25 4.31 -9.31 -6.92
C SER A 25 4.31 -9.82 -5.48
N GLY A 26 4.43 -8.94 -4.48
CA GLY A 26 4.37 -9.32 -3.08
C GLY A 26 3.05 -10.03 -2.73
N TRP A 27 1.94 -9.52 -3.26
CA TRP A 27 0.62 -10.14 -3.14
C TRP A 27 0.59 -11.56 -3.73
N LEU A 28 1.02 -11.71 -4.98
CA LEU A 28 1.05 -13.01 -5.68
C LEU A 28 1.94 -14.02 -4.99
N PHE A 29 3.16 -13.63 -4.61
CA PHE A 29 4.07 -14.53 -3.89
C PHE A 29 3.50 -14.97 -2.55
N GLY A 30 2.81 -14.08 -1.82
CA GLY A 30 2.13 -14.44 -0.58
C GLY A 30 1.07 -15.52 -0.80
N TRP A 31 0.28 -15.41 -1.85
CA TRP A 31 -0.73 -16.41 -2.21
C TRP A 31 -0.13 -17.75 -2.66
N LEU A 32 0.99 -17.72 -3.39
CA LEU A 32 1.61 -18.92 -3.95
C LEU A 32 2.42 -19.69 -2.90
N LEU A 33 3.06 -18.99 -1.95
CA LEU A 33 3.96 -19.64 -1.01
C LEU A 33 3.22 -20.43 0.07
N TRP A 34 2.13 -19.91 0.59
CA TRP A 34 1.39 -20.59 1.66
C TRP A 34 -0.08 -20.20 1.69
N PRO A 35 -0.93 -20.89 0.92
CA PRO A 35 -2.35 -20.57 0.85
C PRO A 35 -3.09 -20.45 2.20
N PRO A 36 -2.81 -21.30 3.23
CA PRO A 36 -3.49 -21.18 4.52
C PRO A 36 -3.28 -19.86 5.26
N ILE A 37 -2.12 -19.21 5.03
CA ILE A 37 -1.80 -17.91 5.62
C ILE A 37 -1.48 -16.86 4.53
N ALA A 38 -1.99 -17.08 3.32
CA ALA A 38 -1.74 -16.23 2.16
C ALA A 38 -1.99 -14.74 2.46
N LEU A 39 -3.04 -14.43 3.20
CA LEU A 39 -3.37 -13.07 3.55
C LEU A 39 -2.28 -12.40 4.39
N VAL A 40 -1.66 -13.13 5.31
CA VAL A 40 -0.58 -12.61 6.16
C VAL A 40 0.72 -12.47 5.37
N THR A 41 1.11 -13.51 4.64
CA THR A 41 2.36 -13.52 3.88
C THR A 41 2.36 -12.49 2.76
N ALA A 42 1.22 -12.30 2.09
CA ALA A 42 1.07 -11.31 1.03
C ALA A 42 1.34 -9.88 1.51
N GLY A 43 0.83 -9.50 2.66
CA GLY A 43 1.04 -8.16 3.20
C GLY A 43 2.50 -7.90 3.60
N VAL A 44 3.15 -8.87 4.25
CA VAL A 44 4.56 -8.76 4.63
C VAL A 44 5.46 -8.65 3.40
N LEU A 45 5.23 -9.50 2.40
CA LEU A 45 6.02 -9.49 1.16
C LEU A 45 5.76 -8.22 0.33
N ALA A 46 4.51 -7.77 0.23
CA ALA A 46 4.21 -6.51 -0.42
C ALA A 46 4.96 -5.35 0.24
N GLY A 47 4.94 -5.24 1.57
CA GLY A 47 5.68 -4.22 2.30
C GLY A 47 7.19 -4.26 2.07
N ALA A 48 7.77 -5.46 2.00
CA ALA A 48 9.19 -5.63 1.74
C ALA A 48 9.60 -5.15 0.34
N VAL A 49 8.82 -5.51 -0.69
CA VAL A 49 9.10 -5.10 -2.07
C VAL A 49 8.80 -3.61 -2.29
N GLN A 50 7.74 -3.07 -1.66
CA GLN A 50 7.44 -1.64 -1.67
C GLN A 50 8.59 -0.81 -1.07
N CYS A 51 9.25 -1.32 -0.02
CA CYS A 51 10.42 -0.66 0.57
C CYS A 51 11.52 -0.42 -0.48
N ALA A 52 11.77 -1.36 -1.39
CA ALA A 52 12.77 -1.19 -2.45
C ALA A 52 12.41 -0.05 -3.43
N VAL A 53 11.12 0.18 -3.68
CA VAL A 53 10.66 1.31 -4.51
C VAL A 53 10.85 2.64 -3.78
N LEU A 54 10.64 2.66 -2.45
CA LEU A 54 10.67 3.87 -1.65
C LEU A 54 12.07 4.29 -1.19
N VAL A 55 13.08 3.40 -1.27
CA VAL A 55 14.42 3.65 -0.71
C VAL A 55 15.07 4.95 -1.23
N ARG A 56 14.73 5.37 -2.44
CA ARG A 56 15.24 6.60 -3.07
C ARG A 56 14.31 7.81 -2.90
N ARG A 57 13.16 7.65 -2.24
CA ARG A 57 12.10 8.67 -2.16
C ARG A 57 11.80 9.12 -0.73
N ILE A 58 11.93 8.21 0.24
CA ILE A 58 11.58 8.48 1.63
C ILE A 58 12.78 8.12 2.53
N PRO A 59 13.17 9.00 3.46
CA PRO A 59 14.19 8.69 4.45
C PRO A 59 13.81 7.47 5.28
N LYS A 60 14.80 6.60 5.59
CA LYS A 60 14.58 5.40 6.41
C LYS A 60 13.45 4.50 5.87
N ALA A 61 13.37 4.33 4.55
CA ALA A 61 12.34 3.54 3.85
C ALA A 61 12.17 2.10 4.40
N TRP A 62 13.20 1.52 5.04
CA TRP A 62 13.09 0.20 5.70
C TRP A 62 11.97 0.14 6.76
N ARG A 63 11.62 1.29 7.37
CA ARG A 63 10.50 1.37 8.30
C ARG A 63 9.16 1.11 7.63
N TRP A 64 9.07 1.37 6.32
CA TRP A 64 7.86 1.07 5.55
C TRP A 64 7.49 -0.40 5.62
N MET A 65 8.46 -1.30 5.50
CA MET A 65 8.22 -2.74 5.64
C MET A 65 7.61 -3.08 7.00
N LEU A 66 8.15 -2.51 8.09
CA LEU A 66 7.66 -2.79 9.45
C LEU A 66 6.24 -2.27 9.67
N VAL A 67 5.96 -1.01 9.29
CA VAL A 67 4.61 -0.44 9.48
C VAL A 67 3.60 -1.11 8.56
N THR A 68 3.98 -1.51 7.35
CA THR A 68 3.10 -2.27 6.46
C THR A 68 2.78 -3.64 7.07
N ALA A 69 3.78 -4.38 7.52
CA ALA A 69 3.59 -5.68 8.15
C ALA A 69 2.70 -5.59 9.41
N SER A 70 2.99 -4.62 10.30
CA SER A 70 2.20 -4.44 11.53
C SER A 70 0.75 -4.03 11.25
N GLY A 71 0.54 -3.09 10.35
CA GLY A 71 -0.81 -2.66 9.94
C GLY A 71 -1.60 -3.79 9.28
N TRP A 72 -0.93 -4.57 8.43
CA TRP A 72 -1.54 -5.73 7.78
C TRP A 72 -1.94 -6.82 8.78
N LEU A 73 -1.04 -7.16 9.73
CA LEU A 73 -1.35 -8.11 10.79
C LEU A 73 -2.51 -7.64 11.66
N ALA A 74 -2.53 -6.38 12.06
CA ALA A 74 -3.62 -5.81 12.84
C ALA A 74 -4.96 -5.85 12.07
N GLY A 75 -4.95 -5.48 10.79
CA GLY A 75 -6.13 -5.56 9.93
C GLY A 75 -6.62 -7.00 9.76
N THR A 76 -5.70 -7.96 9.56
CA THR A 76 -6.04 -9.38 9.46
C THR A 76 -6.63 -9.90 10.77
N ALA A 77 -6.06 -9.53 11.92
CA ALA A 77 -6.62 -9.90 13.22
C ALA A 77 -8.06 -9.36 13.39
N MET A 78 -8.32 -8.11 12.98
CA MET A 78 -9.66 -7.53 12.98
C MET A 78 -10.63 -8.31 12.10
N VAL A 79 -10.20 -8.71 10.90
CA VAL A 79 -10.99 -9.53 9.97
C VAL A 79 -11.37 -10.88 10.60
N LEU A 80 -10.42 -11.53 11.27
CA LEU A 80 -10.66 -12.82 11.95
C LEU A 80 -11.64 -12.66 13.12
N ILE A 81 -11.50 -11.62 13.95
CA ILE A 81 -12.39 -11.35 15.09
C ILE A 81 -13.82 -11.04 14.59
N ALA A 82 -13.95 -10.27 13.53
CA ALA A 82 -15.24 -9.87 13.01
C ALA A 82 -15.87 -10.89 12.03
N ALA A 83 -15.19 -12.02 11.77
CA ALA A 83 -15.58 -13.00 10.74
C ALA A 83 -15.86 -12.36 9.38
N GLY A 84 -15.08 -11.30 9.05
CA GLY A 84 -15.28 -10.50 7.84
C GLY A 84 -14.67 -11.16 6.60
N SER A 85 -15.18 -10.82 5.42
CA SER A 85 -14.66 -11.29 4.14
C SER A 85 -14.83 -10.23 3.05
N GLY A 86 -14.22 -10.48 1.89
CA GLY A 86 -14.36 -9.66 0.70
C GLY A 86 -14.07 -8.17 0.95
N ALA A 87 -15.01 -7.30 0.57
CA ALA A 87 -14.88 -5.86 0.70
C ALA A 87 -14.63 -5.39 2.15
N PHE A 88 -15.28 -6.02 3.15
CA PHE A 88 -15.07 -5.69 4.56
C PHE A 88 -13.63 -6.03 5.00
N ALA A 89 -13.14 -7.19 4.63
CA ALA A 89 -11.75 -7.59 4.92
C ALA A 89 -10.76 -6.58 4.32
N GLY A 90 -10.98 -6.18 3.07
CA GLY A 90 -10.17 -5.18 2.39
C GLY A 90 -10.22 -3.82 3.08
N LEU A 91 -11.41 -3.37 3.48
CA LEU A 91 -11.59 -2.11 4.21
C LEU A 91 -10.80 -2.11 5.52
N ALA A 92 -10.92 -3.17 6.32
CA ALA A 92 -10.21 -3.29 7.59
C ALA A 92 -8.69 -3.33 7.38
N ILE A 93 -8.20 -4.23 6.52
CA ILE A 93 -6.76 -4.36 6.25
C ILE A 93 -6.20 -3.06 5.68
N GLY A 94 -6.89 -2.44 4.71
CA GLY A 94 -6.47 -1.18 4.11
C GLY A 94 -6.45 -0.02 5.10
N ALA A 95 -7.44 0.08 5.99
CA ALA A 95 -7.49 1.11 7.02
C ALA A 95 -6.35 0.96 8.04
N PHE A 96 -6.12 -0.23 8.58
CA PHE A 96 -5.04 -0.47 9.53
C PHE A 96 -3.66 -0.27 8.89
N THR A 97 -3.45 -0.81 7.69
CA THR A 97 -2.20 -0.65 6.96
C THR A 97 -1.97 0.81 6.56
N GLY A 98 -3.00 1.46 6.03
CA GLY A 98 -2.94 2.88 5.66
C GLY A 98 -2.64 3.77 6.87
N THR A 99 -3.22 3.48 8.04
CA THR A 99 -2.93 4.21 9.29
C THR A 99 -1.48 4.01 9.73
N ALA A 100 -0.97 2.79 9.70
CA ALA A 100 0.41 2.50 10.06
C ALA A 100 1.40 3.20 9.10
N GLN A 101 1.14 3.17 7.79
CA GLN A 101 1.95 3.85 6.77
C GLN A 101 1.84 5.37 6.85
N TRP A 102 0.66 5.90 7.20
CA TRP A 102 0.45 7.33 7.40
C TRP A 102 1.39 7.91 8.46
N VAL A 103 1.74 7.18 9.51
CA VAL A 103 2.69 7.64 10.55
C VAL A 103 4.04 8.04 9.94
N LEU A 104 4.46 7.40 8.85
CA LEU A 104 5.66 7.78 8.12
C LEU A 104 5.37 8.92 7.13
N LEU A 105 4.30 8.78 6.33
CA LEU A 105 3.97 9.74 5.28
C LEU A 105 3.64 11.13 5.81
N ARG A 106 3.03 11.27 6.99
CA ARG A 106 2.66 12.56 7.57
C ARG A 106 3.84 13.50 7.82
N ARG A 107 5.05 12.93 7.90
CA ARG A 107 6.29 13.71 8.08
C ARG A 107 6.89 14.16 6.75
N GLU A 108 6.56 13.49 5.67
CA GLU A 108 7.18 13.69 4.36
C GLU A 108 6.29 14.49 3.40
N VAL A 109 4.96 14.33 3.51
CA VAL A 109 4.02 14.91 2.55
C VAL A 109 2.86 15.62 3.22
N GLN A 110 2.35 16.64 2.51
CA GLN A 110 1.09 17.28 2.86
C GLN A 110 -0.07 16.31 2.57
N TRP A 111 -1.19 16.52 3.28
CA TRP A 111 -2.43 15.73 3.09
C TRP A 111 -2.28 14.22 3.23
N ALA A 112 -1.25 13.76 3.94
CA ALA A 112 -0.99 12.34 4.16
C ALA A 112 -2.20 11.56 4.70
N GLY A 113 -3.16 12.24 5.37
CA GLY A 113 -4.39 11.62 5.89
C GLY A 113 -5.25 10.97 4.81
N TRP A 114 -5.22 11.46 3.57
CA TRP A 114 -5.92 10.82 2.45
C TRP A 114 -5.41 9.42 2.16
N TRP A 115 -4.17 9.12 2.50
CA TRP A 115 -3.60 7.79 2.34
C TRP A 115 -4.40 6.71 3.06
N ILE A 116 -4.92 7.01 4.26
CA ILE A 116 -5.71 6.07 5.06
C ILE A 116 -7.01 5.71 4.31
N ALA A 117 -7.76 6.73 3.90
CA ALA A 117 -9.04 6.54 3.22
C ALA A 117 -8.87 5.80 1.88
N ILE A 118 -7.90 6.24 1.08
CA ILE A 118 -7.63 5.63 -0.23
C ILE A 118 -7.13 4.19 -0.08
N SER A 119 -6.26 3.90 0.89
CA SER A 119 -5.81 2.53 1.16
C SER A 119 -6.98 1.63 1.57
N ALA A 120 -7.89 2.11 2.44
CA ALA A 120 -9.07 1.37 2.85
C ALA A 120 -9.98 1.03 1.64
N VAL A 121 -10.28 2.02 0.80
CA VAL A 121 -11.10 1.82 -0.40
C VAL A 121 -10.40 0.92 -1.41
N ALA A 122 -9.11 1.16 -1.67
CA ALA A 122 -8.34 0.39 -2.65
C ALA A 122 -8.30 -1.11 -2.30
N TRP A 123 -7.99 -1.45 -1.05
CA TRP A 123 -7.98 -2.84 -0.60
C TRP A 123 -9.39 -3.43 -0.47
N SER A 124 -10.41 -2.62 -0.18
CA SER A 124 -11.81 -3.06 -0.23
C SER A 124 -12.18 -3.53 -1.65
N VAL A 125 -11.84 -2.76 -2.67
CA VAL A 125 -12.02 -3.15 -4.07
C VAL A 125 -11.20 -4.39 -4.40
N GLY A 126 -9.91 -4.42 -4.02
CA GLY A 126 -9.04 -5.55 -4.29
C GLY A 126 -9.58 -6.86 -3.72
N LEU A 127 -9.89 -6.90 -2.43
CA LEU A 127 -10.35 -8.14 -1.78
C LEU A 127 -11.78 -8.53 -2.15
N SER A 128 -12.62 -7.61 -2.64
CA SER A 128 -13.91 -7.98 -3.23
C SER A 128 -13.76 -8.78 -4.53
N LEU A 129 -12.64 -8.62 -5.22
CA LEU A 129 -12.30 -9.36 -6.45
C LEU A 129 -11.51 -10.65 -6.16
N ALA A 130 -11.02 -10.84 -4.94
CA ALA A 130 -10.26 -12.03 -4.57
C ALA A 130 -11.12 -13.29 -4.71
N PRO A 131 -10.55 -14.41 -5.21
CA PRO A 131 -11.26 -15.65 -5.31
C PRO A 131 -11.51 -16.25 -3.93
N SER A 132 -12.55 -17.08 -3.82
CA SER A 132 -12.72 -17.92 -2.62
C SER A 132 -11.56 -18.93 -2.52
N PRO A 133 -11.22 -19.41 -1.31
CA PRO A 133 -10.14 -20.37 -1.11
C PRO A 133 -10.33 -21.67 -1.93
N GLU A 134 -11.59 -22.02 -2.21
CA GLU A 134 -11.92 -23.25 -2.95
C GLU A 134 -11.80 -23.06 -4.49
N ALA A 135 -11.83 -21.83 -4.97
CA ALA A 135 -11.82 -21.53 -6.41
C ALA A 135 -10.70 -20.52 -6.76
N VAL A 136 -9.45 -20.93 -6.54
CA VAL A 136 -8.28 -20.08 -6.85
C VAL A 136 -8.14 -19.93 -8.36
N LEU A 137 -8.70 -18.85 -8.89
CA LEU A 137 -8.51 -18.46 -10.29
C LEU A 137 -7.39 -17.42 -10.35
N LEU A 138 -6.28 -17.78 -10.96
CA LEU A 138 -5.09 -16.91 -11.08
C LEU A 138 -5.44 -15.49 -11.59
N PRO A 139 -6.28 -15.29 -12.61
CA PRO A 139 -6.64 -13.94 -13.05
C PRO A 139 -7.29 -13.10 -11.95
N ARG A 140 -8.13 -13.69 -11.09
CA ARG A 140 -8.75 -12.98 -9.97
C ARG A 140 -7.73 -12.62 -8.89
N VAL A 141 -6.80 -13.52 -8.59
CA VAL A 141 -5.69 -13.23 -7.65
C VAL A 141 -4.84 -12.07 -8.17
N VAL A 142 -4.54 -12.06 -9.47
CA VAL A 142 -3.81 -10.94 -10.11
C VAL A 142 -4.60 -9.64 -9.99
N LEU A 143 -5.86 -9.62 -10.39
CA LEU A 143 -6.71 -8.43 -10.36
C LEU A 143 -6.87 -7.89 -8.92
N SER A 144 -7.02 -8.78 -7.93
CA SER A 144 -7.15 -8.37 -6.53
C SER A 144 -5.88 -7.69 -5.98
N GLY A 145 -4.73 -7.91 -6.58
CA GLY A 145 -3.48 -7.20 -6.27
C GLY A 145 -3.27 -5.94 -7.12
N VAL A 146 -3.57 -6.02 -8.43
CA VAL A 146 -3.35 -4.92 -9.39
C VAL A 146 -4.22 -3.71 -9.05
N MET A 147 -5.50 -3.91 -8.74
CA MET A 147 -6.42 -2.81 -8.50
C MET A 147 -6.01 -1.94 -7.29
N PRO A 148 -5.78 -2.49 -6.09
CA PRO A 148 -5.33 -1.67 -4.98
C PRO A 148 -3.96 -1.06 -5.20
N SER A 149 -3.05 -1.76 -5.88
CA SER A 149 -1.71 -1.23 -6.15
C SER A 149 -1.72 -0.06 -7.13
N LEU A 150 -2.57 -0.09 -8.15
CA LEU A 150 -2.74 1.02 -9.08
C LEU A 150 -3.31 2.25 -8.37
N ILE A 151 -4.39 2.08 -7.61
CA ILE A 151 -5.04 3.18 -6.87
C ILE A 151 -4.06 3.81 -5.88
N THR A 152 -3.38 3.00 -5.06
CA THR A 152 -2.41 3.49 -4.09
C THR A 152 -1.14 4.05 -4.74
N GLY A 153 -0.70 3.51 -5.87
CA GLY A 153 0.44 4.02 -6.62
C GLY A 153 0.21 5.42 -7.19
N ILE A 154 -0.97 5.66 -7.80
CA ILE A 154 -1.37 6.99 -8.26
C ILE A 154 -1.45 7.96 -7.08
N THR A 155 -2.07 7.53 -5.98
CA THR A 155 -2.19 8.36 -4.78
C THR A 155 -0.83 8.71 -4.19
N LEU A 156 0.08 7.75 -4.11
CA LEU A 156 1.44 7.96 -3.60
C LEU A 156 2.18 9.01 -4.44
N GLU A 157 2.10 8.90 -5.77
CA GLU A 157 2.71 9.87 -6.68
C GLU A 157 2.13 11.27 -6.46
N LEU A 158 0.81 11.39 -6.35
CA LEU A 158 0.15 12.67 -6.08
C LEU A 158 0.56 13.29 -4.74
N LEU A 159 0.71 12.47 -3.70
CA LEU A 159 1.14 12.94 -2.38
C LEU A 159 2.61 13.38 -2.39
N LEU A 160 3.50 12.63 -3.04
CA LEU A 160 4.93 12.96 -3.12
C LEU A 160 5.22 14.26 -3.91
N ARG A 161 4.28 14.72 -4.73
CA ARG A 161 4.34 16.04 -5.38
C ARG A 161 4.14 17.20 -4.43
N HIS A 162 3.61 16.94 -3.25
CA HIS A 162 3.33 17.95 -2.23
C HIS A 162 4.15 17.66 -0.98
N PRO A 163 5.48 17.83 -1.03
CA PRO A 163 6.34 17.59 0.12
C PRO A 163 6.01 18.57 1.24
N ARG A 164 6.15 18.14 2.48
CA ARG A 164 5.97 18.99 3.65
C ARG A 164 7.16 19.95 3.78
N PRO A 165 6.96 21.25 4.04
CA PRO A 165 8.04 22.19 4.32
C PRO A 165 8.86 21.75 5.54
N ALA A 166 10.19 21.86 5.47
CA ALA A 166 11.10 21.39 6.51
C ALA A 166 10.82 22.04 7.90
N ALA A 167 10.35 23.28 7.92
CA ALA A 167 10.04 24.00 9.16
C ALA A 167 8.86 23.40 9.95
N GLU A 168 7.91 22.76 9.27
CA GLU A 168 6.75 22.15 9.92
C GLU A 168 7.03 20.71 10.41
N ALA A 169 8.12 20.10 9.95
CA ALA A 169 8.48 18.73 10.30
C ALA A 169 9.23 18.63 11.65
N GLU A 170 9.69 19.75 12.21
CA GLU A 170 10.41 19.80 13.50
C GLU A 170 9.47 20.01 14.71
N GLU A 171 8.21 20.37 14.49
CA GLU A 171 7.24 20.67 15.56
C GLU A 171 6.38 19.46 15.99
N ASP A 172 6.43 18.33 15.31
CA ASP A 172 5.68 17.08 15.58
C ASP A 172 6.61 15.95 16.11
#